data_cb8f9568c7ed1f85f55ed3ec8a5bd351
#
_entry.id   cb8f9568c7ed1f85f55ed3ec8a5bd351
#
_cell.length_a   1.000
_cell.length_b   1.000
_cell.length_c   1.000
_cell.angle_alpha   90.00
_cell.angle_beta   90.00
_cell.angle_gamma   90.00
#
_symmetry.space_group_name_H-M   'P 1'
#
loop_
_entity.id
_entity.type
_entity.pdbx_description
1 polymer ?
#
loop_
_entity_poly.entity_id
_entity_poly.type
_entity_poly.pdbx_seq_one_letter_code
_entity_poly.pdbx_strand_id
1 'polypeptide(L)'
;AHYHFPGFDEAAERIVQMGEHPDRVKVVGLPGGDINPNVKYTKSEICEKYKIPEEEPYILVIQHAVTQSQSESAKQIIETLEAVASLKLAVFLANPNDDAGGKEILNKMKEYAAKYAGLQILQPPKSRELFASIMAHAGVIVGNSSSGIVEAMSVQTPVVNIGDRQKGRESLSFLLNVDYQKEEIMKAIEKALNDPDYYEDFKSFLSTGIISNTEELIIKELEIMDLNVSNKPKEFFVLN
;
A
#
# COMPACT_ATOMS: atom_id res chain seq x y z
N ALA A 1 7.60 -7.52 24.47
CA ALA A 1 6.37 -8.34 24.46
C ALA A 1 6.71 -9.79 24.74
N HIS A 2 5.75 -10.62 25.16
CA HIS A 2 5.93 -12.07 25.37
C HIS A 2 5.33 -12.88 24.22
N TYR A 3 4.38 -12.32 23.51
CA TYR A 3 3.77 -12.90 22.34
C TYR A 3 3.84 -11.90 21.18
N HIS A 4 4.01 -12.44 19.96
CA HIS A 4 4.21 -11.68 18.74
C HIS A 4 3.27 -12.22 17.67
N PHE A 5 2.58 -11.31 17.00
CA PHE A 5 1.66 -11.60 15.90
C PHE A 5 2.11 -10.89 14.62
N PRO A 6 3.21 -11.38 14.00
CA PRO A 6 3.67 -10.82 12.74
C PRO A 6 2.68 -11.11 11.59
N GLY A 7 2.71 -10.24 10.58
CA GLY A 7 1.87 -10.38 9.41
C GLY A 7 2.35 -11.42 8.41
N PHE A 8 3.65 -11.74 8.43
CA PHE A 8 4.32 -12.56 7.41
C PHE A 8 5.39 -13.46 8.04
N ASP A 9 5.71 -14.56 7.36
CA ASP A 9 6.70 -15.54 7.82
C ASP A 9 8.10 -14.94 7.99
N GLU A 10 8.56 -14.10 7.07
CA GLU A 10 9.86 -13.43 7.18
C GLU A 10 9.97 -12.52 8.40
N ALA A 11 8.87 -11.85 8.79
CA ALA A 11 8.84 -11.06 10.01
C ALA A 11 8.88 -11.96 11.25
N ALA A 12 8.22 -13.12 11.21
CA ALA A 12 8.28 -14.11 12.27
C ALA A 12 9.71 -14.66 12.44
N GLU A 13 10.36 -15.02 11.35
CA GLU A 13 11.76 -15.47 11.35
C GLU A 13 12.70 -14.43 11.96
N ARG A 14 12.57 -13.16 11.58
CA ARG A 14 13.36 -12.06 12.17
C ARG A 14 13.13 -11.91 13.67
N ILE A 15 11.90 -12.06 14.14
CA ILE A 15 11.55 -12.01 15.56
C ILE A 15 12.25 -13.16 16.29
N VAL A 16 12.24 -14.38 15.75
CA VAL A 16 12.94 -15.52 16.32
C VAL A 16 14.47 -15.29 16.31
N GLN A 17 15.03 -14.77 15.23
CA GLN A 17 16.46 -14.40 15.16
C GLN A 17 16.86 -13.34 16.21
N MET A 18 15.94 -12.47 16.63
CA MET A 18 16.17 -11.54 17.74
C MET A 18 16.09 -12.18 19.12
N GLY A 19 15.91 -13.49 19.20
CA GLY A 19 15.91 -14.27 20.45
C GLY A 19 14.54 -14.49 21.06
N GLU A 20 13.47 -14.37 20.27
CA GLU A 20 12.12 -14.74 20.71
C GLU A 20 11.87 -16.24 20.53
N HIS A 21 11.15 -16.83 21.48
CA HIS A 21 10.82 -18.27 21.39
C HIS A 21 9.81 -18.51 20.26
N PRO A 22 10.06 -19.47 19.34
CA PRO A 22 9.19 -19.73 18.18
C PRO A 22 7.72 -19.97 18.55
N ASP A 23 7.46 -20.67 19.68
CA ASP A 23 6.10 -20.98 20.13
C ASP A 23 5.29 -19.73 20.49
N ARG A 24 5.96 -18.59 20.68
CA ARG A 24 5.36 -17.29 21.03
C ARG A 24 5.23 -16.35 19.84
N VAL A 25 5.63 -16.82 18.64
CA VAL A 25 5.58 -16.06 17.41
C VAL A 25 4.60 -16.76 16.47
N LYS A 26 3.47 -16.13 16.21
CA LYS A 26 2.39 -16.70 15.39
C LYS A 26 2.08 -15.75 14.23
N VAL A 27 2.25 -16.24 13.01
CA VAL A 27 1.88 -15.46 11.81
C VAL A 27 0.36 -15.45 11.72
N VAL A 28 -0.21 -14.24 11.71
CA VAL A 28 -1.66 -14.04 11.73
C VAL A 28 -2.16 -13.19 10.56
N GLY A 29 -1.28 -12.69 9.72
CA GLY A 29 -1.62 -11.73 8.68
C GLY A 29 -1.60 -10.28 9.19
N LEU A 30 -2.14 -9.37 8.40
CA LEU A 30 -2.13 -7.93 8.69
C LEU A 30 -3.52 -7.47 9.12
N PRO A 31 -3.71 -7.06 10.40
CA PRO A 31 -4.99 -6.55 10.86
C PRO A 31 -5.45 -5.35 10.03
N GLY A 32 -6.69 -5.39 9.56
CA GLY A 32 -7.25 -4.34 8.71
C GLY A 32 -6.65 -4.27 7.30
N GLY A 33 -5.81 -5.24 6.90
CA GLY A 33 -5.27 -5.34 5.55
C GLY A 33 -6.34 -5.75 4.53
N ASP A 34 -7.34 -6.53 4.94
CA ASP A 34 -8.48 -6.85 4.08
C ASP A 34 -9.49 -5.71 4.07
N ILE A 35 -9.46 -4.90 3.01
CA ILE A 35 -10.44 -3.82 2.80
C ILE A 35 -11.57 -4.22 1.85
N ASN A 36 -11.58 -5.43 1.32
CA ASN A 36 -12.59 -5.93 0.39
C ASN A 36 -14.03 -5.76 0.90
N PRO A 37 -14.33 -6.02 2.18
CA PRO A 37 -15.66 -5.78 2.74
C PRO A 37 -16.12 -4.32 2.68
N ASN A 38 -15.19 -3.38 2.51
CA ASN A 38 -15.47 -1.95 2.39
C ASN A 38 -15.66 -1.49 0.93
N VAL A 39 -15.48 -2.35 -0.07
CA VAL A 39 -15.76 -2.02 -1.47
C VAL A 39 -17.28 -2.03 -1.69
N LYS A 40 -17.89 -0.85 -1.72
CA LYS A 40 -19.34 -0.66 -1.78
C LYS A 40 -19.80 0.09 -3.02
N TYR A 41 -18.91 0.80 -3.69
CA TYR A 41 -19.22 1.56 -4.90
C TYR A 41 -18.68 0.83 -6.12
N THR A 42 -19.47 0.81 -7.19
CA THR A 42 -19.07 0.30 -8.51
C THR A 42 -18.11 1.28 -9.20
N LYS A 43 -17.38 0.80 -10.22
CA LYS A 43 -16.56 1.67 -11.07
C LYS A 43 -17.40 2.78 -11.70
N SER A 44 -18.60 2.44 -12.19
CA SER A 44 -19.53 3.40 -12.81
C SER A 44 -19.92 4.53 -11.88
N GLU A 45 -20.30 4.23 -10.63
CA GLU A 45 -20.64 5.25 -9.62
C GLU A 45 -19.46 6.16 -9.28
N ILE A 46 -18.24 5.62 -9.25
CA ILE A 46 -17.02 6.41 -9.05
C ILE A 46 -16.78 7.32 -10.26
N CYS A 47 -16.86 6.77 -11.47
CA CYS A 47 -16.63 7.52 -12.70
C CYS A 47 -17.65 8.64 -12.89
N GLU A 48 -18.94 8.38 -12.62
CA GLU A 48 -19.99 9.40 -12.63
C GLU A 48 -19.71 10.52 -11.60
N LYS A 49 -19.42 10.11 -10.36
CA LYS A 49 -19.15 11.06 -9.26
C LYS A 49 -18.00 12.01 -9.57
N TYR A 50 -16.93 11.51 -10.16
CA TYR A 50 -15.72 12.28 -10.44
C TYR A 50 -15.62 12.76 -11.89
N LYS A 51 -16.62 12.45 -12.72
CA LYS A 51 -16.72 12.87 -14.13
C LYS A 51 -15.51 12.42 -14.95
N ILE A 52 -15.12 11.16 -14.81
CA ILE A 52 -14.05 10.52 -15.56
C ILE A 52 -14.61 9.43 -16.49
N PRO A 53 -13.92 9.11 -17.62
CA PRO A 53 -14.35 8.03 -18.50
C PRO A 53 -14.37 6.67 -17.78
N GLU A 54 -15.46 5.90 -17.94
CA GLU A 54 -15.57 4.57 -17.35
C GLU A 54 -14.78 3.52 -18.13
N GLU A 55 -14.66 3.71 -19.45
CA GLU A 55 -14.01 2.77 -20.36
C GLU A 55 -12.48 2.72 -20.18
N GLU A 56 -11.90 3.78 -19.62
CA GLU A 56 -10.46 3.90 -19.39
C GLU A 56 -10.09 3.51 -17.95
N PRO A 57 -8.87 2.98 -17.72
CA PRO A 57 -8.36 2.86 -16.37
C PRO A 57 -8.02 4.23 -15.80
N TYR A 58 -8.11 4.39 -14.49
CA TYR A 58 -7.58 5.54 -13.78
C TYR A 58 -6.44 5.15 -12.84
N ILE A 59 -5.60 6.11 -12.54
CA ILE A 59 -4.44 5.94 -11.66
C ILE A 59 -4.77 6.53 -10.29
N LEU A 60 -4.43 5.80 -9.20
CA LEU A 60 -4.50 6.34 -7.85
C LEU A 60 -3.09 6.59 -7.31
N VAL A 61 -2.77 7.84 -7.02
CA VAL A 61 -1.48 8.24 -6.43
C VAL A 61 -1.62 8.38 -4.92
N ILE A 62 -0.80 7.62 -4.15
CA ILE A 62 -0.72 7.70 -2.70
C ILE A 62 0.75 7.88 -2.30
N GLN A 63 1.21 9.12 -2.22
CA GLN A 63 2.60 9.44 -1.93
C GLN A 63 2.73 10.36 -0.72
N HIS A 64 3.63 10.00 0.19
CA HIS A 64 3.92 10.70 1.43
C HIS A 64 5.36 11.19 1.45
N ALA A 65 5.63 12.19 2.26
CA ALA A 65 6.99 12.65 2.52
C ALA A 65 7.82 11.54 3.18
N VAL A 66 9.10 11.49 2.85
CA VAL A 66 10.08 10.65 3.52
C VAL A 66 10.79 11.51 4.55
N THR A 67 10.61 11.21 5.83
CA THR A 67 11.06 12.05 6.96
C THR A 67 12.57 12.29 6.92
N GLN A 68 13.35 11.32 6.42
CA GLN A 68 14.81 11.41 6.29
C GLN A 68 15.26 12.31 5.13
N SER A 69 14.39 12.59 4.16
CA SER A 69 14.67 13.42 2.98
C SER A 69 13.60 14.47 2.73
N GLN A 70 13.13 15.13 3.81
CA GLN A 70 12.06 16.13 3.76
C GLN A 70 12.30 17.22 2.71
N SER A 71 13.54 17.71 2.59
CA SER A 71 13.93 18.73 1.60
C SER A 71 13.75 18.29 0.14
N GLU A 72 13.68 17.00 -0.12
CA GLU A 72 13.53 16.42 -1.46
C GLU A 72 12.06 16.13 -1.79
N SER A 73 11.14 16.21 -0.81
CA SER A 73 9.73 15.82 -0.99
C SER A 73 9.05 16.51 -2.17
N ALA A 74 9.34 17.80 -2.38
CA ALA A 74 8.80 18.55 -3.51
C ALA A 74 9.33 18.07 -4.86
N LYS A 75 10.62 17.70 -4.96
CA LYS A 75 11.21 17.15 -6.18
C LYS A 75 10.67 15.76 -6.45
N GLN A 76 10.62 14.92 -5.43
CA GLN A 76 10.13 13.55 -5.53
C GLN A 76 8.70 13.47 -6.05
N ILE A 77 7.80 14.31 -5.53
CA ILE A 77 6.41 14.33 -6.01
C ILE A 77 6.28 14.91 -7.42
N ILE A 78 7.13 15.85 -7.83
CA ILE A 78 7.13 16.39 -9.18
C ILE A 78 7.39 15.30 -10.21
N GLU A 79 8.39 14.43 -10.00
CA GLU A 79 8.67 13.31 -10.89
C GLU A 79 7.45 12.41 -11.08
N THR A 80 6.75 12.09 -9.98
CA THR A 80 5.52 11.30 -10.03
C THR A 80 4.41 12.02 -10.79
N LEU A 81 4.18 13.32 -10.49
CA LEU A 81 3.12 14.11 -11.13
C LEU A 81 3.36 14.30 -12.63
N GLU A 82 4.62 14.50 -13.03
CA GLU A 82 4.98 14.58 -14.45
C GLU A 82 4.79 13.23 -15.17
N ALA A 83 5.14 12.13 -14.52
CA ALA A 83 4.93 10.79 -15.06
C ALA A 83 3.44 10.55 -15.32
N VAL A 84 2.59 10.69 -14.31
CA VAL A 84 1.16 10.40 -14.46
C VAL A 84 0.44 11.39 -15.38
N ALA A 85 0.85 12.67 -15.39
CA ALA A 85 0.28 13.67 -16.30
C ALA A 85 0.59 13.37 -17.79
N SER A 86 1.75 12.76 -18.06
CA SER A 86 2.17 12.41 -19.43
C SER A 86 1.34 11.28 -20.02
N LEU A 87 0.72 10.42 -19.20
CA LEU A 87 -0.07 9.27 -19.65
C LEU A 87 -1.49 9.65 -20.12
N LYS A 88 -1.94 10.88 -19.83
CA LYS A 88 -3.26 11.40 -20.25
C LYS A 88 -4.47 10.61 -19.77
N LEU A 89 -4.30 9.81 -18.72
CA LEU A 89 -5.38 9.10 -18.03
C LEU A 89 -5.96 9.96 -16.90
N ALA A 90 -7.11 9.58 -16.39
CA ALA A 90 -7.64 10.14 -15.16
C ALA A 90 -6.75 9.74 -13.98
N VAL A 91 -6.43 10.69 -13.10
CA VAL A 91 -5.56 10.48 -11.94
C VAL A 91 -6.20 11.02 -10.69
N PHE A 92 -6.36 10.16 -9.70
CA PHE A 92 -6.72 10.56 -8.35
C PHE A 92 -5.48 10.73 -7.48
N LEU A 93 -5.35 11.91 -6.88
CA LEU A 93 -4.27 12.25 -5.96
C LEU A 93 -4.80 12.19 -4.53
N ALA A 94 -4.43 11.18 -3.78
CA ALA A 94 -4.77 11.10 -2.36
C ALA A 94 -3.97 12.14 -1.56
N ASN A 95 -4.60 12.77 -0.56
CA ASN A 95 -3.89 13.72 0.30
C ASN A 95 -2.72 13.03 1.00
N PRO A 96 -1.53 13.65 1.04
CA PRO A 96 -0.45 13.15 1.86
C PRO A 96 -0.85 13.19 3.34
N ASN A 97 -0.14 12.41 4.16
CA ASN A 97 -0.25 12.50 5.62
C ASN A 97 0.31 13.84 6.14
N ASP A 98 0.09 14.10 7.44
CA ASP A 98 0.53 15.34 8.10
C ASP A 98 2.02 15.32 8.49
N ASP A 99 2.81 14.35 8.01
CA ASP A 99 4.26 14.30 8.24
C ASP A 99 4.96 15.54 7.66
N ALA A 100 6.14 15.83 8.20
CA ALA A 100 6.98 16.93 7.71
C ALA A 100 7.30 16.74 6.22
N GLY A 101 6.97 17.73 5.39
CA GLY A 101 7.03 17.67 3.91
C GLY A 101 5.68 17.39 3.24
N GLY A 102 4.64 17.01 3.98
CA GLY A 102 3.32 16.74 3.42
C GLY A 102 2.66 17.96 2.81
N LYS A 103 2.88 19.16 3.41
CA LYS A 103 2.36 20.43 2.86
C LYS A 103 2.97 20.78 1.51
N GLU A 104 4.26 20.55 1.34
CA GLU A 104 5.00 20.76 0.09
C GLU A 104 4.46 19.84 -1.01
N ILE A 105 4.24 18.56 -0.68
CA ILE A 105 3.61 17.60 -1.61
C ILE A 105 2.22 18.08 -2.02
N LEU A 106 1.37 18.41 -1.06
CA LEU A 106 0.00 18.88 -1.35
C LEU A 106 -0.03 20.15 -2.20
N ASN A 107 0.90 21.08 -1.96
CA ASN A 107 1.01 22.30 -2.77
C ASN A 107 1.36 21.97 -4.23
N LYS A 108 2.29 21.03 -4.47
CA LYS A 108 2.62 20.57 -5.82
C LYS A 108 1.47 19.81 -6.47
N MET A 109 0.76 18.97 -5.75
CA MET A 109 -0.45 18.32 -6.25
C MET A 109 -1.51 19.36 -6.70
N LYS A 110 -1.73 20.41 -5.92
CA LYS A 110 -2.66 21.51 -6.28
C LYS A 110 -2.21 22.26 -7.54
N GLU A 111 -0.92 22.55 -7.64
CA GLU A 111 -0.32 23.21 -8.80
C GLU A 111 -0.55 22.40 -10.08
N TYR A 112 -0.30 21.09 -10.01
CA TYR A 112 -0.46 20.19 -11.16
C TYR A 112 -1.95 19.92 -11.49
N ALA A 113 -2.80 19.76 -10.50
CA ALA A 113 -4.24 19.60 -10.72
C ALA A 113 -4.88 20.86 -11.38
N ALA A 114 -4.37 22.05 -11.08
CA ALA A 114 -4.81 23.26 -11.76
C ALA A 114 -4.33 23.35 -13.23
N LYS A 115 -3.20 22.70 -13.56
CA LYS A 115 -2.60 22.73 -14.89
C LYS A 115 -3.11 21.59 -15.80
N TYR A 116 -3.41 20.43 -15.25
CA TYR A 116 -3.78 19.22 -15.98
C TYR A 116 -5.17 18.74 -15.57
N ALA A 117 -6.14 18.86 -16.49
CA ALA A 117 -7.56 18.55 -16.20
C ALA A 117 -7.83 17.11 -15.77
N GLY A 118 -6.96 16.15 -16.15
CA GLY A 118 -7.09 14.75 -15.74
C GLY A 118 -6.69 14.46 -14.30
N LEU A 119 -6.02 15.39 -13.60
CA LEU A 119 -5.56 15.21 -12.22
C LEU A 119 -6.58 15.80 -11.24
N GLN A 120 -7.06 14.98 -10.31
CA GLN A 120 -8.05 15.39 -9.32
C GLN A 120 -7.55 15.04 -7.91
N ILE A 121 -7.52 16.04 -7.02
CA ILE A 121 -7.19 15.82 -5.61
C ILE A 121 -8.43 15.24 -4.92
N LEU A 122 -8.29 14.05 -4.37
CA LEU A 122 -9.32 13.46 -3.53
C LEU A 122 -9.42 14.28 -2.25
N GLN A 123 -10.59 14.84 -1.99
CA GLN A 123 -10.87 15.33 -0.65
C GLN A 123 -10.78 14.16 0.33
N PRO A 124 -10.35 14.38 1.59
CA PRO A 124 -10.32 13.31 2.58
C PRO A 124 -11.64 12.54 2.50
N PRO A 125 -11.61 11.24 2.22
CA PRO A 125 -12.83 10.50 1.98
C PRO A 125 -13.71 10.55 3.22
N LYS A 126 -14.98 10.93 3.02
CA LYS A 126 -15.97 10.96 4.12
C LYS A 126 -16.27 9.56 4.65
N SER A 127 -15.91 8.53 3.89
CA SER A 127 -16.09 7.14 4.30
C SER A 127 -14.92 6.28 3.81
N ARG A 128 -14.59 5.24 4.59
CA ARG A 128 -13.61 4.21 4.22
C ARG A 128 -14.05 3.45 2.97
N GLU A 129 -15.37 3.26 2.82
CA GLU A 129 -15.95 2.52 1.69
C GLU A 129 -15.66 3.19 0.35
N LEU A 130 -15.76 4.51 0.28
CA LEU A 130 -15.47 5.23 -0.96
C LEU A 130 -13.99 5.09 -1.33
N PHE A 131 -13.08 5.23 -0.37
CA PHE A 131 -11.66 5.11 -0.64
C PHE A 131 -11.27 3.67 -1.03
N ALA A 132 -11.78 2.67 -0.32
CA ALA A 132 -11.59 1.26 -0.65
C ALA A 132 -12.09 0.95 -2.08
N SER A 133 -13.24 1.49 -2.45
CA SER A 133 -13.81 1.30 -3.79
C SER A 133 -12.96 2.00 -4.88
N ILE A 134 -12.43 3.20 -4.59
CA ILE A 134 -11.49 3.88 -5.49
C ILE A 134 -10.22 3.06 -5.67
N MET A 135 -9.68 2.46 -4.60
CA MET A 135 -8.53 1.57 -4.69
C MET A 135 -8.82 0.33 -5.53
N ALA A 136 -9.96 -0.33 -5.27
CA ALA A 136 -10.35 -1.58 -5.92
C ALA A 136 -10.58 -1.45 -7.43
N HIS A 137 -11.00 -0.30 -7.89
CA HIS A 137 -11.29 -0.04 -9.31
C HIS A 137 -10.20 0.76 -10.03
N ALA A 138 -9.13 1.13 -9.34
CA ALA A 138 -7.96 1.73 -10.00
C ALA A 138 -7.26 0.72 -10.92
N GLY A 139 -6.79 1.18 -12.07
CA GLY A 139 -5.95 0.35 -12.93
C GLY A 139 -4.59 0.06 -12.29
N VAL A 140 -4.07 1.04 -11.53
CA VAL A 140 -2.80 0.93 -10.79
C VAL A 140 -2.76 1.93 -9.64
N ILE A 141 -2.13 1.54 -8.53
CA ILE A 141 -1.79 2.43 -7.42
C ILE A 141 -0.32 2.79 -7.51
N VAL A 142 -0.01 4.08 -7.39
CA VAL A 142 1.35 4.62 -7.57
C VAL A 142 1.76 5.42 -6.34
N GLY A 143 2.94 5.16 -5.79
CA GLY A 143 3.47 5.96 -4.68
C GLY A 143 4.28 5.14 -3.68
N ASN A 144 4.38 5.63 -2.45
CA ASN A 144 5.24 5.05 -1.41
C ASN A 144 4.47 4.72 -0.12
N SER A 145 3.15 4.61 -0.17
CA SER A 145 2.32 4.34 1.00
C SER A 145 2.29 2.85 1.34
N SER A 146 2.46 2.51 2.62
CA SER A 146 2.27 1.13 3.08
C SER A 146 0.82 0.66 2.93
N SER A 147 -0.15 1.56 3.13
CA SER A 147 -1.57 1.27 2.86
C SER A 147 -1.79 0.92 1.39
N GLY A 148 -1.15 1.67 0.48
CA GLY A 148 -1.19 1.40 -0.95
C GLY A 148 -0.63 0.02 -1.33
N ILE A 149 0.24 -0.57 -0.51
CA ILE A 149 0.77 -1.92 -0.74
C ILE A 149 -0.14 -2.97 -0.10
N VAL A 150 -0.40 -2.85 1.21
CA VAL A 150 -1.11 -3.87 1.99
C VAL A 150 -2.58 -3.97 1.59
N GLU A 151 -3.26 -2.83 1.52
CA GLU A 151 -4.68 -2.77 1.17
C GLU A 151 -4.92 -3.08 -0.31
N ALA A 152 -3.98 -2.71 -1.20
CA ALA A 152 -4.04 -3.02 -2.62
C ALA A 152 -4.07 -4.53 -2.91
N MET A 153 -3.36 -5.33 -2.10
CA MET A 153 -3.40 -6.79 -2.23
C MET A 153 -4.81 -7.34 -2.05
N SER A 154 -5.55 -6.89 -1.03
CA SER A 154 -6.89 -7.39 -0.75
C SER A 154 -7.90 -7.04 -1.83
N VAL A 155 -7.70 -5.93 -2.52
CA VAL A 155 -8.57 -5.49 -3.65
C VAL A 155 -7.97 -5.82 -5.01
N GLN A 156 -6.88 -6.54 -5.04
CA GLN A 156 -6.23 -7.06 -6.25
C GLN A 156 -5.85 -5.97 -7.26
N THR A 157 -5.36 -4.83 -6.78
CA THR A 157 -4.93 -3.72 -7.61
C THR A 157 -3.41 -3.67 -7.72
N PRO A 158 -2.83 -3.63 -8.95
CA PRO A 158 -1.39 -3.52 -9.17
C PRO A 158 -0.78 -2.28 -8.52
N VAL A 159 0.50 -2.39 -8.10
CA VAL A 159 1.19 -1.32 -7.37
C VAL A 159 2.56 -1.01 -7.97
N VAL A 160 2.79 0.27 -8.24
CA VAL A 160 4.10 0.84 -8.52
C VAL A 160 4.60 1.55 -7.25
N ASN A 161 5.57 0.93 -6.58
CA ASN A 161 6.20 1.49 -5.39
C ASN A 161 7.37 2.38 -5.75
N ILE A 162 7.33 3.65 -5.30
CA ILE A 162 8.35 4.65 -5.63
C ILE A 162 9.29 4.88 -4.46
N GLY A 163 10.59 4.74 -4.71
CA GLY A 163 11.65 5.04 -3.75
C GLY A 163 11.75 4.06 -2.59
N ASP A 164 12.50 4.46 -1.57
CA ASP A 164 13.02 3.60 -0.49
C ASP A 164 12.13 3.52 0.76
N ARG A 165 11.03 4.26 0.83
CA ARG A 165 10.23 4.34 2.07
C ARG A 165 9.77 2.99 2.59
N GLN A 166 9.58 2.02 1.70
CA GLN A 166 9.17 0.66 2.02
C GLN A 166 10.34 -0.35 2.04
N LYS A 167 11.58 0.11 1.80
CA LYS A 167 12.78 -0.73 1.80
C LYS A 167 13.01 -1.38 3.17
N GLY A 168 13.31 -2.67 3.16
CA GLY A 168 13.50 -3.46 4.40
C GLY A 168 12.21 -4.01 5.00
N ARG A 169 11.05 -3.69 4.45
CA ARG A 169 9.83 -4.48 4.62
C ARG A 169 9.88 -5.69 3.70
N GLU A 170 8.92 -6.60 3.86
CA GLU A 170 8.89 -7.80 3.03
C GLU A 170 8.92 -7.48 1.54
N SER A 171 9.77 -8.20 0.82
CA SER A 171 9.89 -8.09 -0.63
C SER A 171 8.71 -8.83 -1.28
N LEU A 172 7.67 -8.09 -1.59
CA LEU A 172 6.55 -8.64 -2.35
C LEU A 172 6.95 -8.65 -3.83
N SER A 173 7.10 -9.83 -4.41
CA SER A 173 7.63 -10.03 -5.76
C SER A 173 6.83 -9.36 -6.87
N PHE A 174 5.56 -9.04 -6.63
CA PHE A 174 4.69 -8.36 -7.57
C PHE A 174 4.83 -6.83 -7.57
N LEU A 175 5.53 -6.22 -6.61
CA LEU A 175 5.71 -4.77 -6.58
C LEU A 175 6.67 -4.33 -7.69
N LEU A 176 6.22 -3.41 -8.52
CA LEU A 176 7.09 -2.71 -9.44
C LEU A 176 7.81 -1.59 -8.68
N ASN A 177 9.02 -1.88 -8.23
CA ASN A 177 9.82 -0.92 -7.47
C ASN A 177 10.63 -0.05 -8.43
N VAL A 178 10.52 1.26 -8.32
CA VAL A 178 11.22 2.26 -9.13
C VAL A 178 11.74 3.41 -8.28
N ASP A 179 12.75 4.12 -8.78
CA ASP A 179 13.24 5.33 -8.17
C ASP A 179 12.40 6.55 -8.56
N TYR A 180 12.70 7.72 -7.96
CA TYR A 180 12.05 8.98 -8.27
C TYR A 180 12.52 9.55 -9.61
N GLN A 181 12.24 8.83 -10.70
CA GLN A 181 12.55 9.22 -12.08
C GLN A 181 11.31 9.05 -12.95
N LYS A 182 10.89 10.14 -13.58
CA LYS A 182 9.66 10.21 -14.41
C LYS A 182 9.55 9.05 -15.40
N GLU A 183 10.62 8.77 -16.14
CA GLU A 183 10.62 7.76 -17.20
C GLU A 183 10.49 6.33 -16.64
N GLU A 184 11.08 6.06 -15.49
CA GLU A 184 10.96 4.75 -14.81
C GLU A 184 9.55 4.57 -14.25
N ILE A 185 9.00 5.61 -13.63
CA ILE A 185 7.63 5.60 -13.11
C ILE A 185 6.63 5.37 -14.24
N MET A 186 6.77 6.07 -15.37
CA MET A 186 5.91 5.89 -16.55
C MET A 186 5.95 4.45 -17.06
N LYS A 187 7.15 3.89 -17.28
CA LYS A 187 7.32 2.52 -17.77
C LYS A 187 6.70 1.49 -16.83
N ALA A 188 6.86 1.68 -15.52
CA ALA A 188 6.26 0.79 -14.52
C ALA A 188 4.74 0.86 -14.52
N ILE A 189 4.16 2.06 -14.67
CA ILE A 189 2.70 2.24 -14.79
C ILE A 189 2.20 1.57 -16.07
N GLU A 190 2.84 1.79 -17.20
CA GLU A 190 2.49 1.16 -18.48
C GLU A 190 2.57 -0.36 -18.40
N LYS A 191 3.60 -0.91 -17.74
CA LYS A 191 3.72 -2.34 -17.47
C LYS A 191 2.56 -2.84 -16.61
N ALA A 192 2.25 -2.17 -15.52
CA ALA A 192 1.15 -2.55 -14.63
C ALA A 192 -0.22 -2.56 -15.34
N LEU A 193 -0.43 -1.64 -16.29
CA LEU A 193 -1.70 -1.49 -16.99
C LEU A 193 -1.84 -2.41 -18.22
N ASN A 194 -0.75 -2.76 -18.91
CA ASN A 194 -0.80 -3.32 -20.25
C ASN A 194 -0.03 -4.64 -20.43
N ASP A 195 0.74 -5.11 -19.42
CA ASP A 195 1.52 -6.34 -19.52
C ASP A 195 0.71 -7.53 -18.98
N PRO A 196 0.22 -8.44 -19.84
CA PRO A 196 -0.55 -9.61 -19.40
C PRO A 196 0.24 -10.57 -18.51
N ASP A 197 1.54 -10.74 -18.80
CA ASP A 197 2.39 -11.66 -18.03
C ASP A 197 2.57 -11.15 -16.58
N TYR A 198 2.81 -9.85 -16.44
CA TYR A 198 2.83 -9.22 -15.11
C TYR A 198 1.51 -9.41 -14.36
N TYR A 199 0.37 -9.27 -15.04
CA TYR A 199 -0.93 -9.40 -14.40
C TYR A 199 -1.23 -10.84 -13.97
N GLU A 200 -0.85 -11.83 -14.73
CA GLU A 200 -0.97 -13.24 -14.36
C GLU A 200 -0.05 -13.62 -13.19
N ASP A 201 1.21 -13.14 -13.18
CA ASP A 201 2.13 -13.30 -12.07
C ASP A 201 1.59 -12.67 -10.79
N PHE A 202 1.01 -11.47 -10.89
CA PHE A 202 0.37 -10.77 -9.79
C PHE A 202 -0.81 -11.57 -9.22
N LYS A 203 -1.71 -12.06 -10.07
CA LYS A 203 -2.83 -12.93 -9.65
C LYS A 203 -2.36 -14.22 -9.00
N SER A 204 -1.34 -14.86 -9.58
CA SER A 204 -0.75 -16.06 -9.03
C SER A 204 -0.23 -15.82 -7.61
N PHE A 205 0.48 -14.74 -7.40
CA PHE A 205 0.94 -14.33 -6.07
C PHE A 205 -0.23 -14.16 -5.08
N LEU A 206 -1.28 -13.44 -5.48
CA LEU A 206 -2.45 -13.20 -4.62
C LEU A 206 -3.15 -14.49 -4.19
N SER A 207 -3.11 -15.54 -5.02
CA SER A 207 -3.74 -16.82 -4.71
C SER A 207 -2.99 -17.61 -3.63
N THR A 208 -1.72 -17.29 -3.36
CA THR A 208 -0.83 -18.07 -2.50
C THR A 208 -0.56 -17.46 -1.13
N GLY A 209 -0.85 -16.17 -0.89
CA GLY A 209 -0.21 -15.47 0.21
C GLY A 209 -1.02 -14.52 1.09
N ILE A 210 -2.31 -14.30 0.86
CA ILE A 210 -3.06 -13.35 1.70
C ILE A 210 -3.81 -14.09 2.80
N ILE A 211 -3.42 -13.84 4.06
CA ILE A 211 -4.22 -14.25 5.22
C ILE A 211 -5.36 -13.25 5.37
N SER A 212 -6.59 -13.68 5.05
CA SER A 212 -7.78 -12.83 5.05
C SER A 212 -8.56 -12.82 6.37
N ASN A 213 -8.24 -13.74 7.29
CA ASN A 213 -8.95 -13.94 8.57
C ASN A 213 -8.08 -13.57 9.78
N THR A 214 -7.29 -12.53 9.68
CA THR A 214 -6.32 -12.10 10.70
C THR A 214 -6.98 -11.89 12.08
N GLU A 215 -8.13 -11.24 12.13
CA GLU A 215 -8.83 -10.96 13.38
C GLU A 215 -9.27 -12.25 14.09
N GLU A 216 -9.76 -13.23 13.34
CA GLU A 216 -10.17 -14.54 13.88
C GLU A 216 -8.95 -15.32 14.41
N LEU A 217 -7.83 -15.27 13.67
CA LEU A 217 -6.59 -15.92 14.10
C LEU A 217 -6.04 -15.30 15.38
N ILE A 218 -6.05 -13.96 15.48
CA ILE A 218 -5.62 -13.27 16.70
C ILE A 218 -6.52 -13.65 17.89
N ILE A 219 -7.85 -13.64 17.71
CA ILE A 219 -8.80 -14.02 18.76
C ILE A 219 -8.52 -15.46 19.23
N LYS A 220 -8.37 -16.39 18.29
CA LYS A 220 -8.08 -17.79 18.60
C LYS A 220 -6.79 -17.96 19.40
N GLU A 221 -5.71 -17.26 19.01
CA GLU A 221 -4.45 -17.30 19.75
C GLU A 221 -4.58 -16.68 21.13
N LEU A 222 -5.34 -15.58 21.28
CA LEU A 222 -5.59 -14.94 22.57
C LEU A 222 -6.38 -15.84 23.52
N GLU A 223 -7.33 -16.65 23.02
CA GLU A 223 -8.13 -17.58 23.84
C GLU A 223 -7.30 -18.71 24.45
N ILE A 224 -6.25 -19.15 23.75
CA ILE A 224 -5.38 -20.26 24.21
C ILE A 224 -4.10 -19.78 24.91
N MET A 225 -3.84 -18.48 24.92
CA MET A 225 -2.63 -17.88 25.44
C MET A 225 -2.50 -18.03 26.96
N ASP A 226 -1.35 -18.50 27.43
CA ASP A 226 -1.03 -18.49 28.87
C ASP A 226 -0.57 -17.10 29.33
N LEU A 227 -1.47 -16.35 29.93
CA LEU A 227 -1.19 -15.02 30.46
C LEU A 227 -0.23 -15.02 31.68
N ASN A 228 -0.01 -16.17 32.32
CA ASN A 228 0.92 -16.27 33.46
C ASN A 228 2.39 -16.14 33.01
N VAL A 229 2.69 -16.33 31.72
CA VAL A 229 4.03 -16.15 31.17
C VAL A 229 4.51 -14.70 31.33
N SER A 230 3.61 -13.72 31.35
CA SER A 230 3.95 -12.30 31.52
C SER A 230 4.61 -11.98 32.87
N ASN A 231 4.45 -12.84 33.85
CA ASN A 231 5.03 -12.67 35.21
C ASN A 231 6.41 -13.34 35.36
N LYS A 232 6.94 -13.99 34.32
CA LYS A 232 8.25 -14.63 34.33
C LYS A 232 9.28 -13.75 33.64
N PRO A 233 10.55 -13.73 34.09
CA PRO A 233 11.64 -13.12 33.34
C PRO A 233 11.71 -13.73 31.94
N LYS A 234 11.93 -12.87 30.97
CA LYS A 234 12.08 -13.28 29.58
C LYS A 234 13.48 -13.81 29.34
N GLU A 235 13.61 -15.01 28.82
CA GLU A 235 14.87 -15.62 28.42
C GLU A 235 14.98 -15.54 26.89
N PHE A 236 16.22 -15.33 26.41
CA PHE A 236 16.49 -15.38 24.97
C PHE A 236 16.48 -16.83 24.47
N PHE A 237 15.79 -17.04 23.36
CA PHE A 237 15.86 -18.28 22.63
C PHE A 237 17.16 -18.29 21.79
N VAL A 238 17.96 -19.32 21.92
CA VAL A 238 19.18 -19.51 21.14
C VAL A 238 18.92 -20.52 20.04
N LEU A 239 19.10 -20.10 18.80
CA LEU A 239 19.09 -20.99 17.65
C LEU A 239 20.34 -21.85 17.70
N ASN A 240 20.17 -23.16 17.77
CA ASN A 240 21.26 -24.14 17.72
C ASN A 240 21.67 -24.40 16.28
#